data_540424ce0caae2fbb8800c0e7c7f6598
#
_entry.id   540424ce0caae2fbb8800c0e7c7f6598
#
_cell.length_a   1.000
_cell.length_b   1.000
_cell.length_c   1.000
_cell.angle_alpha   90.00
_cell.angle_beta   90.00
_cell.angle_gamma   90.00
#
_symmetry.space_group_name_H-M   'P 1'
#
loop_
_entity.id
_entity.type
_entity.pdbx_description
1 polymer ?
#
loop_
_entity_poly.entity_id
_entity_poly.type
_entity_poly.pdbx_seq_one_letter_code
_entity_poly.pdbx_strand_id
1 'polypeptide(L)'
;MTNRLKDKVALVTAAGQGIGKATAIAFHNEGAKVIATDINNETLNELNKEYPKIEIKNLDSTNKDAIKNYVSTLSKIDILFNAVGFVHHGTILECDEKDWDFSSNVNVKSMYFMCKAILPIMVKQNGGSIINVSSCASSLKGFPNRFVYGTTKGAVIGLTKAIAADFVKQNIRCNSIAPGTVFSPSWQDRVNQSPDPVQAKKDFIARQPM
;
A
#
# COMPACT_ATOMS: atom_id res chain seq x y z
N MET A 1 -7.51 12.84 20.95
CA MET A 1 -6.82 12.98 19.65
C MET A 1 -5.56 13.81 19.89
N THR A 2 -4.41 13.31 19.47
CA THR A 2 -3.12 13.98 19.75
C THR A 2 -2.77 15.01 18.68
N ASN A 3 -3.54 15.09 17.58
CA ASN A 3 -3.36 16.03 16.45
C ASN A 3 -1.94 16.03 15.86
N ARG A 4 -1.27 14.88 15.85
CA ARG A 4 0.11 14.74 15.36
C ARG A 4 0.27 15.06 13.88
N LEU A 5 -0.83 14.94 13.10
CA LEU A 5 -0.85 15.18 11.67
C LEU A 5 -1.69 16.42 11.29
N LYS A 6 -1.93 17.31 12.26
CA LYS A 6 -2.63 18.58 12.00
C LYS A 6 -1.95 19.33 10.85
N ASP A 7 -2.76 19.88 9.93
CA ASP A 7 -2.34 20.63 8.74
C ASP A 7 -1.54 19.82 7.69
N LYS A 8 -1.44 18.48 7.85
CA LYS A 8 -0.85 17.58 6.87
C LYS A 8 -1.87 17.08 5.88
N VAL A 9 -1.47 16.94 4.62
CA VAL A 9 -2.25 16.32 3.55
C VAL A 9 -1.68 14.92 3.30
N ALA A 10 -2.49 13.88 3.44
CA ALA A 10 -2.10 12.50 3.27
C ALA A 10 -2.87 11.84 2.13
N LEU A 11 -2.17 11.23 1.18
CA LEU A 11 -2.75 10.38 0.15
C LEU A 11 -2.50 8.91 0.51
N VAL A 12 -3.57 8.13 0.58
CA VAL A 12 -3.54 6.70 0.94
C VAL A 12 -4.12 5.89 -0.21
N THR A 13 -3.35 4.94 -0.74
CA THR A 13 -3.80 4.04 -1.81
C THR A 13 -4.36 2.74 -1.23
N ALA A 14 -5.24 2.05 -1.99
CA ALA A 14 -5.98 0.86 -1.54
C ALA A 14 -6.68 1.11 -0.19
N ALA A 15 -7.33 2.28 -0.08
CA ALA A 15 -7.92 2.77 1.16
C ALA A 15 -9.37 2.32 1.39
N GLY A 16 -9.95 1.55 0.47
CA GLY A 16 -11.31 1.02 0.60
C GLY A 16 -11.42 -0.06 1.69
N GLN A 17 -10.33 -0.78 1.98
CA GLN A 17 -10.34 -1.87 2.96
C GLN A 17 -8.98 -2.10 3.62
N GLY A 18 -8.94 -2.99 4.62
CA GLY A 18 -7.72 -3.53 5.22
C GLY A 18 -6.77 -2.47 5.78
N ILE A 19 -5.46 -2.63 5.49
CA ILE A 19 -4.40 -1.75 6.01
C ILE A 19 -4.58 -0.30 5.51
N GLY A 20 -4.95 -0.12 4.23
CA GLY A 20 -5.17 1.21 3.67
C GLY A 20 -6.31 1.95 4.36
N LYS A 21 -7.49 1.31 4.52
CA LYS A 21 -8.65 1.89 5.23
C LYS A 21 -8.29 2.26 6.67
N ALA A 22 -7.68 1.33 7.40
CA ALA A 22 -7.28 1.58 8.80
C ALA A 22 -6.29 2.75 8.91
N THR A 23 -5.34 2.86 7.96
CA THR A 23 -4.38 3.96 7.93
C THR A 23 -5.05 5.29 7.60
N ALA A 24 -5.97 5.32 6.62
CA ALA A 24 -6.72 6.53 6.27
C ALA A 24 -7.51 7.07 7.46
N ILE A 25 -8.21 6.19 8.19
CA ILE A 25 -8.94 6.52 9.41
C ILE A 25 -7.99 7.03 10.51
N ALA A 26 -6.87 6.33 10.74
CA ALA A 26 -5.91 6.73 11.75
C ALA A 26 -5.30 8.11 11.45
N PHE A 27 -4.94 8.39 10.19
CA PHE A 27 -4.42 9.70 9.79
C PHE A 27 -5.48 10.81 9.95
N HIS A 28 -6.74 10.52 9.59
CA HIS A 28 -7.85 11.44 9.80
C HIS A 28 -8.02 11.76 11.29
N ASN A 29 -8.01 10.75 12.16
CA ASN A 29 -8.15 10.92 13.61
C ASN A 29 -6.98 11.69 14.24
N GLU A 30 -5.82 11.72 13.59
CA GLU A 30 -4.66 12.53 13.99
C GLU A 30 -4.64 13.93 13.36
N GLY A 31 -5.72 14.32 12.68
CA GLY A 31 -5.92 15.69 12.17
C GLY A 31 -5.43 15.94 10.75
N ALA A 32 -5.04 14.90 10.01
CA ALA A 32 -4.68 15.06 8.59
C ALA A 32 -5.92 15.31 7.72
N LYS A 33 -5.75 16.11 6.65
CA LYS A 33 -6.62 16.06 5.48
C LYS A 33 -6.25 14.81 4.68
N VAL A 34 -7.16 13.83 4.62
CA VAL A 34 -6.91 12.54 3.98
C VAL A 34 -7.59 12.47 2.63
N ILE A 35 -6.85 12.00 1.63
CA ILE A 35 -7.32 11.59 0.31
C ILE A 35 -7.17 10.08 0.24
N ALA A 36 -8.29 9.37 0.26
CA ALA A 36 -8.37 7.92 0.18
C ALA A 36 -8.62 7.49 -1.27
N THR A 37 -7.74 6.66 -1.84
CA THR A 37 -7.89 6.18 -3.21
C THR A 37 -8.02 4.66 -3.26
N ASP A 38 -8.88 4.15 -4.13
CA ASP A 38 -9.09 2.73 -4.39
C ASP A 38 -9.69 2.54 -5.79
N ILE A 39 -9.61 1.34 -6.34
CA ILE A 39 -10.34 0.95 -7.56
C ILE A 39 -11.80 0.62 -7.27
N ASN A 40 -12.14 0.26 -6.04
CA ASN A 40 -13.47 -0.12 -5.62
C ASN A 40 -14.24 1.09 -5.06
N ASN A 41 -15.19 1.59 -5.85
CA ASN A 41 -16.04 2.70 -5.46
C ASN A 41 -16.98 2.39 -4.28
N GLU A 42 -17.45 1.15 -4.14
CA GLU A 42 -18.39 0.77 -3.08
C GLU A 42 -17.72 0.93 -1.72
N THR A 43 -16.53 0.33 -1.56
CA THR A 43 -15.78 0.43 -0.30
C THR A 43 -15.29 1.84 0.02
N LEU A 44 -14.98 2.66 -1.01
CA LEU A 44 -14.70 4.08 -0.81
C LEU A 44 -15.94 4.84 -0.33
N ASN A 45 -17.10 4.58 -0.91
CA ASN A 45 -18.34 5.22 -0.51
C ASN A 45 -18.75 4.84 0.93
N GLU A 46 -18.52 3.59 1.33
CA GLU A 46 -18.71 3.16 2.73
C GLU A 46 -17.79 3.91 3.68
N LEU A 47 -16.51 4.04 3.33
CA LEU A 47 -15.55 4.82 4.11
C LEU A 47 -15.99 6.28 4.24
N ASN A 48 -16.44 6.90 3.14
CA ASN A 48 -16.86 8.30 3.17
C ASN A 48 -18.17 8.50 3.93
N LYS A 49 -19.10 7.55 3.92
CA LYS A 49 -20.30 7.59 4.76
C LYS A 49 -19.97 7.60 6.24
N GLU A 50 -18.99 6.78 6.64
CA GLU A 50 -18.54 6.68 8.04
C GLU A 50 -17.68 7.87 8.45
N TYR A 51 -16.83 8.37 7.53
CA TYR A 51 -15.90 9.49 7.74
C TYR A 51 -16.05 10.54 6.63
N PRO A 52 -17.09 11.40 6.65
CA PRO A 52 -17.40 12.33 5.55
C PRO A 52 -16.31 13.36 5.25
N LYS A 53 -15.36 13.57 6.16
CA LYS A 53 -14.22 14.49 5.97
C LYS A 53 -13.03 13.84 5.25
N ILE A 54 -13.05 12.53 5.05
CA ILE A 54 -12.06 11.85 4.21
C ILE A 54 -12.49 12.04 2.74
N GLU A 55 -11.66 12.73 1.97
CA GLU A 55 -11.86 12.86 0.53
C GLU A 55 -11.62 11.50 -0.13
N ILE A 56 -12.54 11.07 -1.00
CA ILE A 56 -12.41 9.80 -1.73
C ILE A 56 -12.18 10.04 -3.22
N LYS A 57 -11.36 9.19 -3.85
CA LYS A 57 -11.10 9.23 -5.27
C LYS A 57 -10.96 7.82 -5.83
N ASN A 58 -11.82 7.46 -6.80
CA ASN A 58 -11.56 6.25 -7.57
C ASN A 58 -10.30 6.44 -8.41
N LEU A 59 -9.30 5.59 -8.17
CA LEU A 59 -8.01 5.66 -8.85
C LEU A 59 -7.35 4.28 -8.89
N ASP A 60 -7.11 3.81 -10.09
CA ASP A 60 -6.27 2.63 -10.33
C ASP A 60 -4.79 3.04 -10.25
N SER A 61 -4.11 2.57 -9.21
CA SER A 61 -2.68 2.83 -9.01
C SER A 61 -1.76 2.11 -10.04
N THR A 62 -2.30 1.26 -10.90
CA THR A 62 -1.58 0.67 -12.03
C THR A 62 -1.73 1.49 -13.31
N ASN A 63 -2.66 2.45 -13.35
CA ASN A 63 -2.88 3.33 -14.48
C ASN A 63 -2.07 4.64 -14.34
N LYS A 64 -0.92 4.66 -15.01
CA LYS A 64 0.03 5.79 -14.99
C LYS A 64 -0.60 7.12 -15.40
N ASP A 65 -1.45 7.12 -16.44
CA ASP A 65 -2.03 8.36 -16.96
C ASP A 65 -3.15 8.89 -16.05
N ALA A 66 -3.97 8.01 -15.49
CA ALA A 66 -4.96 8.39 -14.48
C ALA A 66 -4.29 9.00 -13.24
N ILE A 67 -3.19 8.40 -12.77
CA ILE A 67 -2.39 8.95 -11.65
C ILE A 67 -1.86 10.34 -11.99
N LYS A 68 -1.20 10.49 -13.15
CA LYS A 68 -0.63 11.77 -13.60
C LYS A 68 -1.70 12.85 -13.68
N ASN A 69 -2.84 12.55 -14.29
CA ASN A 69 -3.95 13.49 -14.44
C ASN A 69 -4.52 13.91 -13.08
N TYR A 70 -4.72 12.96 -12.18
CA TYR A 70 -5.23 13.28 -10.85
C TYR A 70 -4.22 14.06 -10.02
N VAL A 71 -2.96 13.62 -9.97
CA VAL A 71 -1.92 14.27 -9.16
C VAL A 71 -1.64 15.68 -9.65
N SER A 72 -1.80 15.99 -10.94
CA SER A 72 -1.64 17.36 -11.46
C SER A 72 -2.65 18.36 -10.90
N THR A 73 -3.75 17.90 -10.31
CA THR A 73 -4.76 18.76 -9.65
C THR A 73 -4.41 19.05 -8.19
N LEU A 74 -3.40 18.37 -7.63
CA LEU A 74 -3.01 18.49 -6.24
C LEU A 74 -1.88 19.50 -6.06
N SER A 75 -2.03 20.41 -5.11
CA SER A 75 -1.02 21.42 -4.81
C SER A 75 -0.07 21.04 -3.67
N LYS A 76 -0.50 20.13 -2.79
CA LYS A 76 0.23 19.74 -1.58
C LYS A 76 -0.01 18.28 -1.24
N ILE A 77 1.06 17.54 -0.95
CA ILE A 77 1.01 16.20 -0.34
C ILE A 77 2.18 16.08 0.63
N ASP A 78 1.89 15.97 1.93
CA ASP A 78 2.89 15.76 2.98
C ASP A 78 3.21 14.28 3.19
N ILE A 79 2.21 13.40 2.97
CA ILE A 79 2.33 11.97 3.25
C ILE A 79 1.75 11.19 2.07
N LEU A 80 2.53 10.22 1.56
CA LEU A 80 2.06 9.19 0.63
C LEU A 80 2.15 7.82 1.33
N PHE A 81 1.01 7.14 1.45
CA PHE A 81 0.94 5.78 1.97
C PHE A 81 0.51 4.81 0.86
N ASN A 82 1.44 4.02 0.36
CA ASN A 82 1.22 3.05 -0.69
C ASN A 82 0.88 1.68 -0.11
N ALA A 83 -0.40 1.29 -0.17
CA ALA A 83 -0.90 0.02 0.35
C ALA A 83 -1.38 -0.96 -0.74
N VAL A 84 -1.32 -0.59 -2.02
CA VAL A 84 -1.70 -1.49 -3.12
C VAL A 84 -0.84 -2.74 -3.09
N GLY A 85 -1.48 -3.90 -3.25
CA GLY A 85 -0.76 -5.15 -3.32
C GLY A 85 -1.68 -6.35 -3.56
N PHE A 86 -1.09 -7.37 -4.17
CA PHE A 86 -1.70 -8.65 -4.47
C PHE A 86 -0.79 -9.78 -4.00
N VAL A 87 -1.38 -10.82 -3.41
CA VAL A 87 -0.65 -11.99 -2.91
C VAL A 87 -0.86 -13.14 -3.88
N HIS A 88 0.12 -13.39 -4.74
CA HIS A 88 0.17 -14.62 -5.54
C HIS A 88 0.56 -15.81 -4.66
N HIS A 89 -0.02 -16.95 -4.94
CA HIS A 89 0.25 -18.21 -4.25
C HIS A 89 0.81 -19.24 -5.23
N GLY A 90 2.03 -19.65 -5.03
CA GLY A 90 2.70 -20.64 -5.87
C GLY A 90 4.22 -20.61 -5.72
N THR A 91 4.86 -21.68 -6.18
CA THR A 91 6.31 -21.81 -6.33
C THR A 91 6.78 -21.16 -7.63
N ILE A 92 8.08 -21.12 -7.88
CA ILE A 92 8.64 -20.63 -9.16
C ILE A 92 8.20 -21.49 -10.36
N LEU A 93 7.96 -22.78 -10.15
CA LEU A 93 7.54 -23.71 -11.21
C LEU A 93 6.04 -23.56 -11.58
N GLU A 94 5.25 -22.97 -10.70
CA GLU A 94 3.81 -22.77 -10.86
C GLU A 94 3.46 -21.33 -11.27
N CYS A 95 4.42 -20.42 -11.22
CA CYS A 95 4.23 -19.02 -11.59
C CYS A 95 4.50 -18.83 -13.07
N ASP A 96 3.47 -18.60 -13.86
CA ASP A 96 3.63 -18.27 -15.27
C ASP A 96 4.02 -16.80 -15.48
N GLU A 97 4.29 -16.42 -16.74
CA GLU A 97 4.69 -15.06 -17.10
C GLU A 97 3.57 -14.02 -16.82
N LYS A 98 2.30 -14.42 -16.96
CA LYS A 98 1.16 -13.53 -16.68
C LYS A 98 1.04 -13.22 -15.19
N ASP A 99 1.24 -14.23 -14.35
CA ASP A 99 1.24 -14.06 -12.88
C ASP A 99 2.39 -13.19 -12.41
N TRP A 100 3.57 -13.39 -13.03
CA TRP A 100 4.74 -12.55 -12.78
C TRP A 100 4.48 -11.09 -13.16
N ASP A 101 3.99 -10.85 -14.38
CA ASP A 101 3.73 -9.51 -14.89
C ASP A 101 2.62 -8.80 -14.12
N PHE A 102 1.54 -9.49 -13.84
CA PHE A 102 0.45 -8.96 -13.02
C PHE A 102 0.94 -8.59 -11.62
N SER A 103 1.64 -9.51 -10.95
CA SER A 103 2.16 -9.27 -9.59
C SER A 103 3.19 -8.12 -9.57
N SER A 104 4.06 -8.04 -10.57
CA SER A 104 5.03 -6.96 -10.72
C SER A 104 4.34 -5.62 -10.98
N ASN A 105 3.31 -5.60 -11.80
CA ASN A 105 2.53 -4.41 -12.11
C ASN A 105 1.79 -3.90 -10.86
N VAL A 106 1.09 -4.78 -10.15
CA VAL A 106 0.31 -4.41 -8.96
C VAL A 106 1.20 -4.07 -7.78
N ASN A 107 2.22 -4.88 -7.47
CA ASN A 107 3.00 -4.72 -6.23
C ASN A 107 4.14 -3.71 -6.33
N VAL A 108 4.72 -3.51 -7.53
CA VAL A 108 5.92 -2.69 -7.71
C VAL A 108 5.64 -1.47 -8.56
N LYS A 109 5.12 -1.66 -9.79
CA LYS A 109 4.89 -0.52 -10.71
C LYS A 109 3.87 0.46 -10.18
N SER A 110 2.82 0.01 -9.47
CA SER A 110 1.84 0.89 -8.84
C SER A 110 2.51 1.88 -7.88
N MET A 111 3.38 1.38 -7.00
CA MET A 111 4.12 2.22 -6.04
C MET A 111 5.13 3.14 -6.75
N TYR A 112 5.82 2.62 -7.77
CA TYR A 112 6.70 3.44 -8.61
C TYR A 112 5.94 4.60 -9.27
N PHE A 113 4.78 4.34 -9.87
CA PHE A 113 3.99 5.39 -10.52
C PHE A 113 3.49 6.45 -9.53
N MET A 114 2.98 6.02 -8.38
CA MET A 114 2.54 6.93 -7.33
C MET A 114 3.71 7.78 -6.79
N CYS A 115 4.84 7.15 -6.45
CA CYS A 115 6.02 7.87 -5.98
C CYS A 115 6.52 8.86 -7.05
N LYS A 116 6.64 8.43 -8.32
CA LYS A 116 7.09 9.27 -9.42
C LYS A 116 6.19 10.49 -9.65
N ALA A 117 4.88 10.35 -9.46
CA ALA A 117 3.92 11.44 -9.65
C ALA A 117 3.94 12.43 -8.46
N ILE A 118 4.11 11.92 -7.22
CA ILE A 118 4.02 12.73 -5.99
C ILE A 118 5.35 13.41 -5.63
N LEU A 119 6.49 12.78 -5.91
CA LEU A 119 7.81 13.32 -5.57
C LEU A 119 8.05 14.76 -6.05
N PRO A 120 7.65 15.18 -7.28
CA PRO A 120 7.82 16.58 -7.69
C PRO A 120 7.10 17.58 -6.77
N ILE A 121 5.92 17.23 -6.22
CA ILE A 121 5.21 18.06 -5.25
C ILE A 121 6.02 18.15 -3.96
N MET A 122 6.50 17.01 -3.43
CA MET A 122 7.30 16.95 -2.21
C MET A 122 8.63 17.69 -2.35
N VAL A 123 9.28 17.59 -3.50
CA VAL A 123 10.52 18.35 -3.80
C VAL A 123 10.25 19.86 -3.80
N LYS A 124 9.19 20.31 -4.48
CA LYS A 124 8.81 21.74 -4.52
C LYS A 124 8.49 22.31 -3.13
N GLN A 125 7.89 21.53 -2.25
CA GLN A 125 7.56 21.94 -0.88
C GLN A 125 8.71 21.69 0.12
N ASN A 126 9.84 21.16 -0.35
CA ASN A 126 11.03 20.80 0.44
C ASN A 126 10.71 19.90 1.65
N GLY A 127 9.95 18.85 1.42
CA GLY A 127 9.63 17.90 2.47
C GLY A 127 8.51 16.94 2.12
N GLY A 128 8.55 15.75 2.73
CA GLY A 128 7.53 14.72 2.56
C GLY A 128 7.86 13.43 3.30
N SER A 129 6.86 12.57 3.42
CA SER A 129 7.02 11.24 3.99
C SER A 129 6.32 10.21 3.13
N ILE A 130 7.08 9.25 2.60
CA ILE A 130 6.55 8.14 1.81
C ILE A 130 6.64 6.88 2.66
N ILE A 131 5.55 6.12 2.70
CA ILE A 131 5.48 4.81 3.37
C ILE A 131 4.99 3.79 2.35
N ASN A 132 5.80 2.78 2.07
CA ASN A 132 5.46 1.68 1.17
C ASN A 132 5.17 0.40 1.96
N VAL A 133 4.03 -0.23 1.71
CA VAL A 133 3.69 -1.50 2.34
C VAL A 133 4.38 -2.64 1.61
N SER A 134 5.47 -3.14 2.21
CA SER A 134 6.16 -4.37 1.82
C SER A 134 5.50 -5.57 2.51
N SER A 135 6.29 -6.53 2.95
CA SER A 135 5.85 -7.73 3.70
C SER A 135 7.05 -8.34 4.43
N CYS A 136 6.80 -9.09 5.49
CA CYS A 136 7.81 -10.00 6.04
C CYS A 136 8.21 -11.07 5.00
N ALA A 137 7.29 -11.48 4.12
CA ALA A 137 7.59 -12.29 2.94
C ALA A 137 8.23 -11.41 1.85
N SER A 138 9.54 -11.18 1.98
CA SER A 138 10.33 -10.28 1.11
C SER A 138 11.82 -10.61 1.23
N SER A 139 12.69 -9.62 1.10
CA SER A 139 14.12 -9.77 1.42
C SER A 139 14.40 -10.05 2.92
N LEU A 140 13.38 -9.98 3.78
CA LEU A 140 13.51 -10.27 5.21
C LEU A 140 13.40 -11.76 5.50
N LYS A 141 12.43 -12.46 4.86
CA LYS A 141 12.23 -13.89 5.04
C LYS A 141 11.53 -14.51 3.83
N GLY A 142 12.00 -15.70 3.40
CA GLY A 142 11.29 -16.54 2.43
C GLY A 142 10.16 -17.33 3.09
N PHE A 143 9.06 -17.50 2.37
CA PHE A 143 7.94 -18.35 2.77
C PHE A 143 7.57 -19.29 1.62
N PRO A 144 7.21 -20.56 1.91
CA PRO A 144 6.73 -21.48 0.88
C PRO A 144 5.54 -20.89 0.10
N ASN A 145 5.48 -21.17 -1.18
CA ASN A 145 4.41 -20.75 -2.08
C ASN A 145 4.20 -19.22 -2.10
N ARG A 146 5.28 -18.43 -2.03
CA ARG A 146 5.29 -16.97 -2.10
C ARG A 146 6.36 -16.44 -3.04
N PHE A 147 6.68 -17.21 -4.10
CA PHE A 147 7.78 -16.88 -5.00
C PHE A 147 7.68 -15.45 -5.55
N VAL A 148 6.72 -15.18 -6.44
CA VAL A 148 6.61 -13.83 -7.06
C VAL A 148 6.18 -12.76 -6.06
N TYR A 149 5.33 -13.13 -5.10
CA TYR A 149 4.94 -12.19 -4.04
C TYR A 149 6.15 -11.72 -3.23
N GLY A 150 6.96 -12.65 -2.72
CA GLY A 150 8.15 -12.33 -1.94
C GLY A 150 9.17 -11.53 -2.76
N THR A 151 9.36 -11.89 -4.02
CA THR A 151 10.24 -11.17 -4.95
C THR A 151 9.79 -9.73 -5.15
N THR A 152 8.51 -9.50 -5.44
CA THR A 152 7.96 -8.15 -5.64
C THR A 152 8.00 -7.31 -4.36
N LYS A 153 7.74 -7.91 -3.19
CA LYS A 153 7.83 -7.21 -1.90
C LYS A 153 9.29 -6.93 -1.48
N GLY A 154 10.24 -7.74 -1.91
CA GLY A 154 11.68 -7.43 -1.84
C GLY A 154 12.04 -6.22 -2.70
N ALA A 155 11.52 -6.15 -3.93
CA ALA A 155 11.71 -5.01 -4.82
C ALA A 155 11.16 -3.69 -4.23
N VAL A 156 10.03 -3.74 -3.50
CA VAL A 156 9.49 -2.57 -2.78
C VAL A 156 10.48 -2.04 -1.73
N ILE A 157 11.21 -2.91 -1.03
CA ILE A 157 12.24 -2.49 -0.07
C ILE A 157 13.39 -1.79 -0.81
N GLY A 158 13.83 -2.33 -1.95
CA GLY A 158 14.84 -1.71 -2.80
C GLY A 158 14.42 -0.32 -3.31
N LEU A 159 13.20 -0.23 -3.88
CA LEU A 159 12.60 1.04 -4.31
C LEU A 159 12.57 2.08 -3.18
N THR A 160 12.18 1.66 -1.99
CA THR A 160 12.11 2.54 -0.81
C THR A 160 13.47 3.11 -0.45
N LYS A 161 14.51 2.26 -0.40
CA LYS A 161 15.87 2.68 -0.07
C LYS A 161 16.46 3.63 -1.13
N ALA A 162 16.21 3.36 -2.41
CA ALA A 162 16.67 4.21 -3.50
C ALA A 162 16.05 5.61 -3.40
N ILE A 163 14.73 5.71 -3.24
CA ILE A 163 14.04 7.00 -3.07
C ILE A 163 14.57 7.74 -1.83
N ALA A 164 14.76 7.06 -0.71
CA ALA A 164 15.28 7.68 0.50
C ALA A 164 16.69 8.26 0.28
N ALA A 165 17.58 7.53 -0.40
CA ALA A 165 18.93 8.00 -0.68
C ALA A 165 18.94 9.20 -1.63
N ASP A 166 18.11 9.16 -2.69
CA ASP A 166 18.08 10.21 -3.72
C ASP A 166 17.54 11.55 -3.19
N PHE A 167 16.55 11.50 -2.27
CA PHE A 167 15.76 12.68 -1.87
C PHE A 167 15.95 13.13 -0.42
N VAL A 168 16.90 12.56 0.33
CA VAL A 168 17.16 12.96 1.73
C VAL A 168 17.51 14.44 1.89
N LYS A 169 18.23 15.02 0.93
CA LYS A 169 18.61 16.44 0.93
C LYS A 169 17.44 17.41 0.73
N GLN A 170 16.32 16.91 0.22
CA GLN A 170 15.05 17.65 0.08
C GLN A 170 14.09 17.41 1.26
N ASN A 171 14.59 16.91 2.40
CA ASN A 171 13.80 16.58 3.58
C ASN A 171 12.66 15.57 3.30
N ILE A 172 12.85 14.69 2.31
CA ILE A 172 11.90 13.63 1.98
C ILE A 172 12.39 12.32 2.61
N ARG A 173 11.53 11.72 3.42
CA ARG A 173 11.77 10.40 4.00
C ARG A 173 10.97 9.35 3.24
N CYS A 174 11.59 8.22 2.95
CA CYS A 174 10.90 7.08 2.36
C CYS A 174 11.20 5.84 3.21
N ASN A 175 10.15 5.20 3.72
CA ASN A 175 10.26 4.02 4.57
C ASN A 175 9.34 2.91 4.07
N SER A 176 9.65 1.67 4.40
CA SER A 176 8.74 0.55 4.20
C SER A 176 8.32 -0.06 5.53
N ILE A 177 7.07 -0.49 5.60
CA ILE A 177 6.60 -1.37 6.66
C ILE A 177 6.48 -2.79 6.09
N ALA A 178 6.81 -3.79 6.92
CA ALA A 178 6.81 -5.19 6.53
C ALA A 178 5.86 -6.00 7.43
N PRO A 179 4.54 -5.92 7.21
CA PRO A 179 3.58 -6.65 8.03
C PRO A 179 3.77 -8.16 7.94
N GLY A 180 3.47 -8.84 9.04
CA GLY A 180 3.20 -10.27 9.06
C GLY A 180 1.79 -10.57 8.57
N THR A 181 1.14 -11.58 9.12
CA THR A 181 -0.28 -11.86 8.83
C THR A 181 -1.16 -10.85 9.58
N VAL A 182 -1.88 -10.03 8.84
CA VAL A 182 -2.83 -9.07 9.38
C VAL A 182 -4.24 -9.60 9.16
N PHE A 183 -5.05 -9.58 10.22
CA PHE A 183 -6.49 -9.89 10.13
C PHE A 183 -7.17 -8.79 9.28
N SER A 184 -7.56 -9.14 8.08
CA SER A 184 -8.12 -8.22 7.08
C SER A 184 -9.14 -8.95 6.20
N PRO A 185 -10.03 -8.23 5.48
CA PRO A 185 -10.95 -8.87 4.54
C PRO A 185 -10.24 -9.81 3.57
N SER A 186 -9.16 -9.38 2.94
CA SER A 186 -8.41 -10.21 1.99
C SER A 186 -7.74 -11.44 2.65
N TRP A 187 -7.43 -11.39 3.94
CA TRP A 187 -6.99 -12.56 4.68
C TRP A 187 -8.17 -13.53 4.91
N GLN A 188 -9.32 -13.01 5.32
CA GLN A 188 -10.53 -13.81 5.54
C GLN A 188 -10.97 -14.50 4.25
N ASP A 189 -10.92 -13.79 3.11
CA ASP A 189 -11.26 -14.37 1.80
C ASP A 189 -10.33 -15.54 1.46
N ARG A 190 -9.01 -15.41 1.70
CA ARG A 190 -8.05 -16.51 1.47
C ARG A 190 -8.29 -17.71 2.40
N VAL A 191 -8.70 -17.46 3.63
CA VAL A 191 -9.10 -18.54 4.54
C VAL A 191 -10.35 -19.24 4.02
N ASN A 192 -11.36 -18.46 3.64
CA ASN A 192 -12.66 -19.01 3.17
C ASN A 192 -12.52 -19.77 1.84
N GLN A 193 -11.60 -19.38 0.97
CA GLN A 193 -11.33 -20.04 -0.32
C GLN A 193 -10.42 -21.27 -0.19
N SER A 194 -9.89 -21.55 1.00
CA SER A 194 -9.10 -22.77 1.24
C SER A 194 -9.98 -24.02 1.22
N PRO A 195 -9.48 -25.17 0.75
CA PRO A 195 -10.18 -26.46 0.86
C PRO A 195 -10.59 -26.84 2.30
N ASP A 196 -9.79 -26.41 3.28
CA ASP A 196 -10.09 -26.53 4.72
C ASP A 196 -9.86 -25.18 5.41
N PRO A 197 -10.91 -24.35 5.55
CA PRO A 197 -10.79 -23.04 6.19
C PRO A 197 -10.37 -23.10 7.65
N VAL A 198 -10.75 -24.16 8.38
CA VAL A 198 -10.42 -24.32 9.79
C VAL A 198 -8.92 -24.58 9.95
N GLN A 199 -8.38 -25.50 9.17
CA GLN A 199 -6.96 -25.80 9.17
C GLN A 199 -6.14 -24.60 8.64
N ALA A 200 -6.58 -23.97 7.56
CA ALA A 200 -5.93 -22.79 7.01
C ALA A 200 -5.79 -21.66 8.04
N LYS A 201 -6.84 -21.40 8.83
CA LYS A 201 -6.79 -20.42 9.91
C LYS A 201 -5.74 -20.78 10.97
N LYS A 202 -5.70 -22.05 11.39
CA LYS A 202 -4.68 -22.53 12.35
C LYS A 202 -3.27 -22.36 11.80
N ASP A 203 -3.04 -22.70 10.52
CA ASP A 203 -1.75 -22.59 9.86
C ASP A 203 -1.29 -21.13 9.75
N PHE A 204 -2.20 -20.19 9.46
CA PHE A 204 -1.90 -18.76 9.45
C PHE A 204 -1.46 -18.26 10.82
N ILE A 205 -2.13 -18.70 11.89
CA ILE A 205 -1.78 -18.33 13.27
C ILE A 205 -0.41 -18.94 13.64
N ALA A 206 -0.20 -20.23 13.34
CA ALA A 206 1.04 -20.94 13.68
C ALA A 206 2.30 -20.38 12.99
N ARG A 207 2.15 -19.65 11.88
CA ARG A 207 3.27 -18.95 11.22
C ARG A 207 3.82 -17.77 12.01
N GLN A 208 3.12 -17.31 13.00
CA GLN A 208 3.46 -16.15 13.82
C GLN A 208 3.59 -16.58 15.27
N PRO A 209 4.82 -16.98 15.69
CA PRO A 209 5.06 -17.32 17.08
C PRO A 209 4.98 -16.03 17.92
N MET A 210 3.87 -15.86 18.62
CA MET A 210 3.63 -14.81 19.61
C MET A 210 3.20 -15.43 20.90
#